data_852665a8fea40c06f364d424bce0edc6
#
_entry.id   852665a8fea40c06f364d424bce0edc6
#
_cell.length_a   1.000
_cell.length_b   1.000
_cell.length_c   1.000
_cell.angle_alpha   90.00
_cell.angle_beta   90.00
_cell.angle_gamma   90.00
#
_symmetry.space_group_name_H-M   'P 1'
#
loop_
_entity.id
_entity.type
_entity.pdbx_description
1 polymer ?
#
loop_
_entity_poly.entity_id
_entity_poly.type
_entity_poly.pdbx_seq_one_letter_code
_entity_poly.pdbx_strand_id
1 'polypeptide(L)'
;MSIHKLLFVGLFLLAVQAVNASDVHLSRDTLYCNLESTDVGTLKERASQISDLNVIKTMVLAGYIAQSDEDFIHTLGKKYSLHNLDMTELRSTMSSQGLEGCTSLESVKYSRYWTETGHYLFLNCTNLKEVIFPDDSECSLTSFSSGTFRGCTSLETISIPASVTYLNTQVFYLCNNLKEIHCQSGVAPIATVDTYDSQFESTIIYVPTGAISNYKTTSGWCMFSNYKEDPKLSYIGKSDLKSDNVSLTNDTLYCNLTSDEVGNLRDYVLGRASDLGSIKHAVLSGYLSDADFSFLAA
;
A
#
# COMPACT_ATOMS: atom_id res chain seq x y z
N MET A 1 15.91 -14.27 -17.96
CA MET A 1 15.68 -12.82 -17.79
C MET A 1 15.82 -12.17 -19.16
N SER A 2 14.75 -11.63 -19.71
CA SER A 2 14.71 -11.16 -21.10
C SER A 2 15.43 -9.82 -21.26
N ILE A 3 16.22 -9.68 -22.32
CA ILE A 3 16.98 -8.47 -22.68
C ILE A 3 16.10 -7.20 -22.72
N HIS A 4 14.80 -7.34 -22.96
CA HIS A 4 13.84 -6.23 -22.93
C HIS A 4 13.59 -5.65 -21.53
N LYS A 5 13.72 -6.42 -20.47
CA LYS A 5 13.66 -5.90 -19.08
C LYS A 5 14.88 -5.09 -18.69
N LEU A 6 16.06 -5.47 -19.19
CA LEU A 6 17.30 -4.72 -18.93
C LEU A 6 17.35 -3.37 -19.67
N LEU A 7 16.78 -3.27 -20.88
CA LEU A 7 16.74 -2.01 -21.59
C LEU A 7 15.77 -0.98 -20.94
N PHE A 8 14.68 -1.44 -20.38
CA PHE A 8 13.71 -0.55 -19.70
C PHE A 8 14.25 -0.03 -18.37
N VAL A 9 14.93 -0.88 -17.58
CA VAL A 9 15.59 -0.49 -16.34
C VAL A 9 16.80 0.41 -16.61
N GLY A 10 17.57 0.16 -17.69
CA GLY A 10 18.73 0.98 -18.05
C GLY A 10 18.38 2.39 -18.53
N LEU A 11 17.27 2.56 -19.29
CA LEU A 11 16.80 3.90 -19.67
C LEU A 11 16.22 4.67 -18.48
N PHE A 12 15.60 4.00 -17.53
CA PHE A 12 15.06 4.61 -16.31
C PHE A 12 16.20 5.08 -15.37
N LEU A 13 17.26 4.28 -15.21
CA LEU A 13 18.42 4.68 -14.41
C LEU A 13 19.23 5.83 -15.03
N LEU A 14 19.29 5.92 -16.37
CA LEU A 14 19.95 7.02 -17.05
C LEU A 14 19.14 8.33 -16.99
N ALA A 15 17.82 8.27 -16.92
CA ALA A 15 16.97 9.44 -16.73
C ALA A 15 17.05 10.00 -15.29
N VAL A 16 17.26 9.14 -14.29
CA VAL A 16 17.35 9.56 -12.88
C VAL A 16 18.71 10.19 -12.53
N GLN A 17 19.78 9.92 -13.28
CA GLN A 17 21.12 10.45 -12.97
C GLN A 17 21.42 11.83 -13.53
N ALA A 18 20.51 12.49 -14.26
CA ALA A 18 20.76 13.79 -14.89
C ALA A 18 19.83 14.93 -14.44
N VAL A 19 19.02 14.76 -13.40
CA VAL A 19 18.05 15.78 -12.99
C VAL A 19 18.51 16.48 -11.71
N ASN A 20 19.44 17.39 -11.86
CA ASN A 20 19.61 18.53 -10.96
C ASN A 20 18.73 19.66 -11.49
N ALA A 21 17.57 19.83 -10.93
CA ALA A 21 16.58 20.89 -10.99
C ALA A 21 15.18 20.34 -11.24
N SER A 22 14.17 21.00 -10.72
CA SER A 22 12.77 20.71 -10.96
C SER A 22 12.48 20.65 -12.45
N ASP A 23 12.09 19.46 -12.93
CA ASP A 23 11.83 19.22 -14.34
C ASP A 23 10.36 18.85 -14.54
N VAL A 24 9.68 19.58 -15.43
CA VAL A 24 8.34 19.26 -15.90
C VAL A 24 8.37 19.26 -17.42
N HIS A 25 8.25 18.09 -18.03
CA HIS A 25 8.25 17.96 -19.48
C HIS A 25 7.30 16.87 -19.98
N LEU A 26 6.75 17.10 -21.16
CA LEU A 26 5.90 16.13 -21.85
C LEU A 26 6.74 15.35 -22.87
N SER A 27 6.71 14.02 -22.78
CA SER A 27 7.28 13.13 -23.77
C SER A 27 6.19 12.19 -24.27
N ARG A 28 5.81 12.34 -25.55
CA ARG A 28 4.64 11.66 -26.16
C ARG A 28 3.37 12.02 -25.38
N ASP A 29 2.81 11.08 -24.60
CA ASP A 29 1.60 11.21 -23.79
C ASP A 29 1.89 11.15 -22.27
N THR A 30 3.16 11.16 -21.90
CA THR A 30 3.60 11.07 -20.51
C THR A 30 4.17 12.40 -20.03
N LEU A 31 3.55 12.99 -19.01
CA LEU A 31 4.04 14.17 -18.32
C LEU A 31 4.91 13.73 -17.14
N TYR A 32 6.19 14.03 -17.23
CA TYR A 32 7.17 13.81 -16.17
C TYR A 32 7.26 15.06 -15.30
N CYS A 33 7.13 14.88 -13.99
CA CYS A 33 7.16 15.97 -13.01
C CYS A 33 8.07 15.58 -11.85
N ASN A 34 9.21 16.23 -11.75
CA ASN A 34 10.08 16.14 -10.58
C ASN A 34 10.21 17.52 -9.97
N LEU A 35 9.55 17.76 -8.84
CA LEU A 35 9.53 19.07 -8.18
C LEU A 35 10.39 19.03 -6.91
N GLU A 36 11.38 19.90 -6.83
CA GLU A 36 12.10 20.15 -5.60
C GLU A 36 11.22 20.92 -4.59
N SER A 37 11.58 20.89 -3.32
CA SER A 37 10.81 21.58 -2.27
C SER A 37 10.64 23.07 -2.45
N THR A 38 11.47 23.70 -3.27
CA THR A 38 11.42 25.13 -3.63
C THR A 38 10.46 25.45 -4.77
N ASP A 39 10.01 24.43 -5.52
CA ASP A 39 9.21 24.59 -6.75
C ASP A 39 7.79 24.06 -6.61
N VAL A 40 7.39 23.65 -5.40
CA VAL A 40 6.03 23.19 -5.11
C VAL A 40 5.00 24.26 -5.47
N GLY A 41 3.88 23.85 -6.00
CA GLY A 41 2.80 24.75 -6.42
C GLY A 41 2.94 25.32 -7.83
N THR A 42 3.99 24.93 -8.59
CA THR A 42 4.26 25.48 -9.92
C THR A 42 3.89 24.54 -11.08
N LEU A 43 3.38 23.34 -10.79
CA LEU A 43 3.13 22.31 -11.80
C LEU A 43 2.22 22.78 -12.93
N LYS A 44 1.11 23.44 -12.60
CA LYS A 44 0.16 23.99 -13.57
C LYS A 44 0.82 25.03 -14.48
N GLU A 45 1.62 25.91 -13.92
CA GLU A 45 2.33 26.95 -14.69
C GLU A 45 3.35 26.31 -15.62
N ARG A 46 4.15 25.36 -15.12
CA ARG A 46 5.16 24.63 -15.92
C ARG A 46 4.50 23.81 -17.04
N ALA A 47 3.32 23.24 -16.78
CA ALA A 47 2.55 22.53 -17.79
C ALA A 47 1.79 23.46 -18.76
N SER A 48 1.82 24.78 -18.57
CA SER A 48 1.08 25.76 -19.39
C SER A 48 1.47 25.79 -20.87
N GLN A 49 2.65 25.24 -21.21
CA GLN A 49 3.11 25.07 -22.59
C GLN A 49 2.34 24.00 -23.36
N ILE A 50 1.59 23.13 -22.66
CA ILE A 50 0.80 22.05 -23.27
C ILE A 50 -0.56 22.64 -23.64
N SER A 51 -0.77 22.83 -24.97
CA SER A 51 -2.00 23.47 -25.48
C SER A 51 -3.25 22.60 -25.34
N ASP A 52 -3.11 21.28 -25.36
CA ASP A 52 -4.21 20.32 -25.14
C ASP A 52 -3.85 19.32 -24.05
N LEU A 53 -4.46 19.48 -22.88
CA LEU A 53 -4.23 18.60 -21.73
C LEU A 53 -4.76 17.16 -21.93
N ASN A 54 -5.62 16.90 -22.95
CA ASN A 54 -6.07 15.55 -23.27
C ASN A 54 -4.97 14.66 -23.84
N VAL A 55 -3.85 15.23 -24.27
CA VAL A 55 -2.70 14.42 -24.71
C VAL A 55 -2.02 13.70 -23.55
N ILE A 56 -2.19 14.20 -22.30
CA ILE A 56 -1.58 13.61 -21.11
C ILE A 56 -2.39 12.38 -20.71
N LYS A 57 -1.82 11.19 -20.98
CA LYS A 57 -2.41 9.89 -20.59
C LYS A 57 -1.75 9.32 -19.35
N THR A 58 -0.48 9.62 -19.16
CA THR A 58 0.33 9.15 -18.04
C THR A 58 1.00 10.34 -17.36
N MET A 59 1.05 10.32 -16.03
CA MET A 59 1.83 11.28 -15.25
C MET A 59 2.77 10.52 -14.33
N VAL A 60 4.02 10.94 -14.27
CA VAL A 60 5.05 10.43 -13.36
C VAL A 60 5.45 11.55 -12.43
N LEU A 61 5.18 11.36 -11.14
CA LEU A 61 5.44 12.34 -10.08
C LEU A 61 6.62 11.90 -9.22
N ALA A 62 7.55 12.81 -9.01
CA ALA A 62 8.67 12.66 -8.10
C ALA A 62 8.87 13.93 -7.27
N GLY A 63 9.52 13.79 -6.11
CA GLY A 63 9.84 14.91 -5.23
C GLY A 63 8.66 15.40 -4.40
N TYR A 64 8.37 16.69 -4.43
CA TYR A 64 7.40 17.32 -3.53
C TYR A 64 6.32 18.05 -4.32
N ILE A 65 5.09 18.07 -3.79
CA ILE A 65 3.94 18.80 -4.34
C ILE A 65 3.27 19.64 -3.25
N ALA A 66 2.59 20.70 -3.66
CA ALA A 66 1.70 21.50 -2.83
C ALA A 66 0.23 21.26 -3.23
N GLN A 67 -0.71 21.84 -2.48
CA GLN A 67 -2.16 21.71 -2.75
C GLN A 67 -2.52 22.15 -4.17
N SER A 68 -1.93 23.21 -4.69
CA SER A 68 -2.20 23.68 -6.06
C SER A 68 -1.73 22.71 -7.15
N ASP A 69 -0.70 21.91 -6.87
CA ASP A 69 -0.25 20.83 -7.77
C ASP A 69 -1.24 19.66 -7.72
N GLU A 70 -1.71 19.31 -6.52
CA GLU A 70 -2.79 18.31 -6.36
C GLU A 70 -4.05 18.71 -7.11
N ASP A 71 -4.49 19.97 -7.00
CA ASP A 71 -5.66 20.50 -7.69
C ASP A 71 -5.52 20.38 -9.21
N PHE A 72 -4.30 20.58 -9.72
CA PHE A 72 -4.03 20.37 -11.14
C PHE A 72 -4.08 18.90 -11.53
N ILE A 73 -3.45 18.00 -10.76
CA ILE A 73 -3.47 16.54 -10.97
C ILE A 73 -4.92 16.03 -10.91
N HIS A 74 -5.69 16.46 -9.90
CA HIS A 74 -7.11 16.15 -9.77
C HIS A 74 -7.91 16.61 -11.00
N THR A 75 -7.62 17.81 -11.50
CA THR A 75 -8.26 18.33 -12.72
C THR A 75 -7.96 17.44 -13.93
N LEU A 76 -6.72 16.94 -14.09
CA LEU A 76 -6.34 16.03 -15.15
C LEU A 76 -7.10 14.69 -15.06
N GLY A 77 -7.21 14.13 -13.85
CA GLY A 77 -7.90 12.86 -13.60
C GLY A 77 -9.43 12.95 -13.70
N LYS A 78 -10.01 14.13 -13.49
CA LYS A 78 -11.46 14.32 -13.47
C LYS A 78 -12.04 14.85 -14.78
N LYS A 79 -11.31 15.72 -15.48
CA LYS A 79 -11.82 16.44 -16.66
C LYS A 79 -11.12 16.07 -17.95
N TYR A 80 -9.95 15.46 -17.86
CA TYR A 80 -9.11 15.11 -19.01
C TYR A 80 -8.88 13.60 -19.05
N SER A 81 -7.89 13.15 -19.79
CA SER A 81 -7.69 11.73 -20.07
C SER A 81 -6.47 11.14 -19.33
N LEU A 82 -6.22 11.57 -18.10
CA LEU A 82 -5.14 11.01 -17.29
C LEU A 82 -5.55 9.60 -16.83
N HIS A 83 -4.96 8.56 -17.46
CA HIS A 83 -5.28 7.16 -17.18
C HIS A 83 -4.33 6.53 -16.19
N ASN A 84 -3.04 6.93 -16.23
CA ASN A 84 -2.02 6.31 -15.38
C ASN A 84 -1.32 7.38 -14.52
N LEU A 85 -1.22 7.12 -13.23
CA LEU A 85 -0.52 7.99 -12.28
C LEU A 85 0.57 7.19 -11.55
N ASP A 86 1.82 7.52 -11.81
CA ASP A 86 2.97 6.94 -11.12
C ASP A 86 3.46 7.92 -10.05
N MET A 87 3.28 7.56 -8.80
CA MET A 87 3.70 8.32 -7.61
C MET A 87 4.85 7.65 -6.87
N THR A 88 5.51 6.66 -7.47
CA THR A 88 6.52 5.83 -6.77
C THR A 88 7.58 6.70 -6.06
N GLU A 89 8.01 7.78 -6.68
CA GLU A 89 9.03 8.70 -6.15
C GLU A 89 8.44 9.98 -5.51
N LEU A 90 7.13 10.04 -5.32
CA LEU A 90 6.48 11.20 -4.67
C LEU A 90 6.69 11.16 -3.15
N ARG A 91 7.33 12.19 -2.61
CA ARG A 91 7.67 12.30 -1.18
C ARG A 91 6.58 12.96 -0.34
N SER A 92 5.91 13.98 -0.90
CA SER A 92 4.74 14.59 -0.23
C SER A 92 3.57 13.64 -0.23
N THR A 93 2.87 13.55 0.89
CA THR A 93 1.54 12.93 0.94
C THR A 93 0.51 13.81 0.24
N MET A 94 -0.52 13.22 -0.33
CA MET A 94 -1.66 13.96 -0.85
C MET A 94 -2.68 14.25 0.25
N SER A 95 -3.45 15.31 0.06
CA SER A 95 -4.53 15.69 0.96
C SER A 95 -5.65 14.63 0.99
N SER A 96 -6.47 14.67 2.02
CA SER A 96 -7.71 13.88 2.06
C SER A 96 -8.55 14.21 0.82
N GLN A 97 -9.02 13.17 0.13
CA GLN A 97 -9.82 13.29 -1.11
C GLN A 97 -9.04 13.90 -2.32
N GLY A 98 -7.72 13.97 -2.26
CA GLY A 98 -6.91 14.64 -3.30
C GLY A 98 -7.14 14.15 -4.73
N LEU A 99 -7.60 12.89 -4.90
CA LEU A 99 -7.94 12.30 -6.21
C LEU A 99 -9.40 11.84 -6.28
N GLU A 100 -10.29 12.38 -5.43
CA GLU A 100 -11.71 12.00 -5.43
C GLU A 100 -12.38 12.22 -6.79
N GLY A 101 -13.05 11.18 -7.28
CA GLY A 101 -13.81 11.25 -8.53
C GLY A 101 -12.95 11.45 -9.78
N CYS A 102 -11.66 11.10 -9.72
CA CYS A 102 -10.81 11.03 -10.90
C CYS A 102 -11.20 9.82 -11.75
N THR A 103 -12.32 9.95 -12.47
CA THR A 103 -12.93 8.85 -13.23
C THR A 103 -12.18 8.45 -14.48
N SER A 104 -11.17 9.21 -14.92
CA SER A 104 -10.29 8.78 -16.02
C SER A 104 -9.16 7.86 -15.54
N LEU A 105 -8.81 7.84 -14.24
CA LEU A 105 -7.73 7.02 -13.72
C LEU A 105 -8.07 5.52 -13.84
N GLU A 106 -7.15 4.77 -14.43
CA GLU A 106 -7.24 3.31 -14.61
C GLU A 106 -6.15 2.56 -13.82
N SER A 107 -4.95 3.13 -13.70
CA SER A 107 -3.84 2.52 -12.98
C SER A 107 -3.09 3.55 -12.15
N VAL A 108 -2.69 3.14 -10.94
CA VAL A 108 -1.90 3.96 -10.02
C VAL A 108 -0.73 3.15 -9.47
N LYS A 109 0.48 3.73 -9.52
CA LYS A 109 1.62 3.23 -8.75
C LYS A 109 1.79 4.07 -7.50
N TYR A 110 1.87 3.38 -6.37
CA TYR A 110 1.88 3.99 -5.05
C TYR A 110 3.28 4.42 -4.63
N SER A 111 3.36 5.45 -3.77
CA SER A 111 4.64 5.94 -3.27
C SER A 111 5.31 4.95 -2.31
N ARG A 112 6.65 4.82 -2.43
CA ARG A 112 7.47 4.03 -1.50
C ARG A 112 7.71 4.72 -0.15
N TYR A 113 7.45 6.03 -0.08
CA TYR A 113 7.75 6.86 1.10
C TYR A 113 6.55 7.00 2.05
N TRP A 114 5.33 6.67 1.60
CA TRP A 114 4.14 6.90 2.40
C TRP A 114 3.89 5.74 3.34
N THR A 115 3.58 6.07 4.60
CA THR A 115 3.29 5.08 5.65
C THR A 115 1.80 4.73 5.73
N GLU A 116 0.94 5.56 5.14
CA GLU A 116 -0.51 5.34 5.05
C GLU A 116 -1.08 5.82 3.72
N THR A 117 -2.23 5.30 3.32
CA THR A 117 -2.76 5.53 1.96
C THR A 117 -3.47 6.86 1.76
N GLY A 118 -3.65 7.67 2.77
CA GLY A 118 -4.47 8.89 2.66
C GLY A 118 -5.98 8.62 2.69
N HIS A 119 -6.68 9.42 3.52
CA HIS A 119 -8.12 9.28 3.71
C HIS A 119 -8.89 9.63 2.44
N TYR A 120 -9.76 8.72 1.98
CA TYR A 120 -10.62 8.90 0.80
C TYR A 120 -9.87 9.29 -0.48
N LEU A 121 -8.57 8.99 -0.57
CA LEU A 121 -7.70 9.47 -1.66
C LEU A 121 -8.28 9.16 -3.05
N PHE A 122 -8.77 7.94 -3.27
CA PHE A 122 -9.36 7.50 -4.53
C PHE A 122 -10.88 7.31 -4.44
N LEU A 123 -11.55 8.05 -3.55
CA LEU A 123 -13.00 7.98 -3.42
C LEU A 123 -13.69 8.17 -4.79
N ASN A 124 -14.52 7.21 -5.20
CA ASN A 124 -15.27 7.24 -6.46
C ASN A 124 -14.39 7.34 -7.74
N CYS A 125 -13.16 6.85 -7.71
CA CYS A 125 -12.37 6.61 -8.93
C CYS A 125 -12.92 5.37 -9.65
N THR A 126 -14.08 5.52 -10.31
CA THR A 126 -14.89 4.39 -10.79
C THR A 126 -14.23 3.54 -11.87
N ASN A 127 -13.25 4.05 -12.60
CA ASN A 127 -12.50 3.32 -13.62
C ASN A 127 -11.15 2.78 -13.14
N LEU A 128 -10.78 2.99 -11.86
CA LEU A 128 -9.55 2.46 -11.31
C LEU A 128 -9.60 0.92 -11.27
N LYS A 129 -8.68 0.30 -12.03
CA LYS A 129 -8.58 -1.17 -12.22
C LYS A 129 -7.39 -1.76 -11.48
N GLU A 130 -6.32 -0.98 -11.37
CA GLU A 130 -5.03 -1.45 -10.89
C GLU A 130 -4.40 -0.48 -9.91
N VAL A 131 -3.95 -1.01 -8.78
CA VAL A 131 -3.14 -0.30 -7.80
C VAL A 131 -1.89 -1.12 -7.54
N ILE A 132 -0.73 -0.55 -7.86
CA ILE A 132 0.57 -1.19 -7.74
C ILE A 132 1.28 -0.55 -6.55
N PHE A 133 1.54 -1.34 -5.51
CA PHE A 133 2.38 -0.94 -4.40
C PHE A 133 3.84 -1.28 -4.69
N PRO A 134 4.81 -0.56 -4.08
CA PRO A 134 6.22 -0.93 -4.17
C PRO A 134 6.47 -2.35 -3.67
N ASP A 135 7.56 -2.97 -4.10
CA ASP A 135 7.99 -4.27 -3.56
C ASP A 135 8.20 -4.19 -2.04
N ASP A 136 7.96 -5.28 -1.32
CA ASP A 136 7.96 -5.33 0.16
C ASP A 136 9.21 -4.71 0.80
N SER A 137 10.39 -4.89 0.18
CA SER A 137 11.66 -4.31 0.67
C SER A 137 11.74 -2.78 0.57
N GLU A 138 10.86 -2.14 -0.22
CA GLU A 138 10.83 -0.71 -0.47
C GLU A 138 9.51 -0.06 -0.01
N CYS A 139 8.53 -0.87 0.41
CA CYS A 139 7.22 -0.42 0.82
C CYS A 139 7.22 0.03 2.28
N SER A 140 7.03 1.33 2.50
CA SER A 140 6.91 1.89 3.85
C SER A 140 5.48 1.84 4.41
N LEU A 141 4.51 1.37 3.62
CA LEU A 141 3.09 1.42 3.94
C LEU A 141 2.75 0.48 5.10
N THR A 142 2.16 1.00 6.16
CA THR A 142 1.76 0.22 7.35
C THR A 142 0.25 0.16 7.53
N SER A 143 -0.50 1.10 6.90
CA SER A 143 -1.95 1.10 7.02
C SER A 143 -2.66 1.62 5.77
N PHE A 144 -3.87 1.11 5.55
CA PHE A 144 -4.82 1.69 4.61
C PHE A 144 -5.76 2.61 5.38
N SER A 145 -5.78 3.89 5.00
CA SER A 145 -6.61 4.91 5.63
C SER A 145 -8.09 4.76 5.26
N SER A 146 -8.98 5.41 6.03
CA SER A 146 -10.43 5.28 5.83
C SER A 146 -10.86 5.67 4.42
N GLY A 147 -11.67 4.79 3.81
CA GLY A 147 -12.31 5.04 2.52
C GLY A 147 -11.37 5.21 1.34
N THR A 148 -10.09 4.81 1.45
CA THR A 148 -9.08 5.05 0.40
C THR A 148 -9.56 4.65 -1.00
N PHE A 149 -10.17 3.46 -1.14
CA PHE A 149 -10.68 2.94 -2.41
C PHE A 149 -12.21 2.88 -2.46
N ARG A 150 -12.88 3.58 -1.58
CA ARG A 150 -14.34 3.57 -1.53
C ARG A 150 -14.94 3.99 -2.88
N GLY A 151 -15.83 3.13 -3.43
CA GLY A 151 -16.49 3.38 -4.71
C GLY A 151 -15.60 3.18 -5.95
N CYS A 152 -14.45 2.51 -5.83
CA CYS A 152 -13.63 2.10 -6.97
C CYS A 152 -14.29 0.87 -7.64
N THR A 153 -15.36 1.10 -8.38
CA THR A 153 -16.24 0.04 -8.90
C THR A 153 -15.60 -0.83 -9.97
N SER A 154 -14.52 -0.41 -10.63
CA SER A 154 -13.78 -1.22 -11.61
C SER A 154 -12.60 -1.98 -11.02
N LEU A 155 -12.32 -1.84 -9.71
CA LEU A 155 -11.24 -2.56 -9.05
C LEU A 155 -11.65 -4.03 -8.85
N GLU A 156 -10.99 -4.94 -9.58
CA GLU A 156 -11.29 -6.38 -9.51
C GLU A 156 -10.34 -7.15 -8.60
N THR A 157 -9.11 -6.67 -8.50
CA THR A 157 -8.06 -7.33 -7.72
C THR A 157 -7.20 -6.29 -7.01
N ILE A 158 -6.79 -6.59 -5.78
CA ILE A 158 -5.82 -5.76 -5.05
C ILE A 158 -4.84 -6.63 -4.27
N SER A 159 -3.58 -6.20 -4.24
CA SER A 159 -2.55 -6.78 -3.37
C SER A 159 -2.37 -5.90 -2.14
N ILE A 160 -2.36 -6.50 -0.95
CA ILE A 160 -2.06 -5.83 0.32
C ILE A 160 -0.62 -6.18 0.70
N PRO A 161 0.30 -5.21 0.73
CA PRO A 161 1.70 -5.43 1.07
C PRO A 161 1.88 -6.09 2.44
N ALA A 162 2.95 -6.86 2.60
CA ALA A 162 3.24 -7.56 3.86
C ALA A 162 3.46 -6.61 5.05
N SER A 163 3.92 -5.39 4.79
CA SER A 163 4.11 -4.33 5.78
C SER A 163 2.82 -3.74 6.36
N VAL A 164 1.67 -3.96 5.69
CA VAL A 164 0.38 -3.41 6.14
C VAL A 164 -0.16 -4.22 7.30
N THR A 165 -0.36 -3.55 8.44
CA THR A 165 -0.87 -4.15 9.68
C THR A 165 -2.28 -3.69 10.04
N TYR A 166 -2.80 -2.65 9.36
CA TYR A 166 -4.11 -2.08 9.69
C TYR A 166 -4.88 -1.63 8.45
N LEU A 167 -6.16 -2.01 8.39
CA LEU A 167 -7.14 -1.53 7.41
C LEU A 167 -8.24 -0.76 8.14
N ASN A 168 -8.36 0.54 7.83
CA ASN A 168 -9.36 1.40 8.45
C ASN A 168 -10.77 1.15 7.89
N THR A 169 -11.72 1.97 8.36
CA THR A 169 -13.14 1.88 7.97
C THR A 169 -13.32 2.15 6.48
N GLN A 170 -14.22 1.41 5.85
CA GLN A 170 -14.69 1.65 4.49
C GLN A 170 -13.62 1.64 3.38
N VAL A 171 -12.46 1.02 3.63
CA VAL A 171 -11.35 1.00 2.64
C VAL A 171 -11.82 0.53 1.27
N PHE A 172 -12.60 -0.56 1.23
CA PHE A 172 -13.12 -1.15 0.00
C PHE A 172 -14.65 -1.04 -0.13
N TYR A 173 -15.29 -0.18 0.66
CA TYR A 173 -16.73 -0.02 0.61
C TYR A 173 -17.21 0.40 -0.79
N LEU A 174 -18.24 -0.27 -1.33
CA LEU A 174 -18.74 -0.09 -2.70
C LEU A 174 -17.75 -0.45 -3.83
N CYS A 175 -16.70 -1.23 -3.57
CA CYS A 175 -15.88 -1.84 -4.61
C CYS A 175 -16.57 -3.10 -5.17
N ASN A 176 -17.72 -2.94 -5.81
CA ASN A 176 -18.68 -4.02 -6.11
C ASN A 176 -18.14 -5.10 -7.07
N ASN A 177 -17.03 -4.87 -7.74
CA ASN A 177 -16.39 -5.85 -8.63
C ASN A 177 -15.11 -6.45 -8.05
N LEU A 178 -14.78 -6.21 -6.76
CA LEU A 178 -13.58 -6.76 -6.15
C LEU A 178 -13.74 -8.28 -5.92
N LYS A 179 -13.03 -9.06 -6.72
CA LYS A 179 -13.09 -10.53 -6.78
C LYS A 179 -11.99 -11.19 -5.97
N GLU A 180 -10.82 -10.55 -5.90
CA GLU A 180 -9.63 -11.14 -5.32
C GLU A 180 -8.86 -10.11 -4.47
N ILE A 181 -8.49 -10.52 -3.25
CA ILE A 181 -7.58 -9.79 -2.38
C ILE A 181 -6.38 -10.68 -2.11
N HIS A 182 -5.20 -10.24 -2.53
CA HIS A 182 -3.94 -10.95 -2.31
C HIS A 182 -3.21 -10.34 -1.11
N CYS A 183 -3.21 -11.04 0.00
CA CYS A 183 -2.55 -10.60 1.22
C CYS A 183 -1.13 -11.17 1.27
N GLN A 184 -0.12 -10.32 1.22
CA GLN A 184 1.27 -10.76 1.20
C GLN A 184 1.80 -11.16 2.59
N SER A 185 1.15 -10.70 3.67
CA SER A 185 1.52 -11.08 5.05
C SER A 185 0.94 -12.43 5.45
N GLY A 186 1.71 -13.25 6.16
CA GLY A 186 1.23 -14.44 6.85
C GLY A 186 0.35 -14.12 8.08
N VAL A 187 0.36 -12.86 8.51
CA VAL A 187 -0.46 -12.35 9.62
C VAL A 187 -1.50 -11.39 9.06
N ALA A 188 -2.77 -11.66 9.36
CA ALA A 188 -3.86 -10.83 8.88
C ALA A 188 -3.77 -9.42 9.48
N PRO A 189 -3.81 -8.35 8.65
CA PRO A 189 -3.96 -7.00 9.17
C PRO A 189 -5.22 -6.87 10.04
N ILE A 190 -5.18 -6.03 11.07
CA ILE A 190 -6.39 -5.69 11.81
C ILE A 190 -7.31 -4.91 10.85
N ALA A 191 -8.55 -5.37 10.69
CA ALA A 191 -9.54 -4.71 9.85
C ALA A 191 -10.78 -4.38 10.67
N THR A 192 -11.37 -3.21 10.44
CA THR A 192 -12.64 -2.84 11.07
C THR A 192 -13.80 -3.57 10.37
N VAL A 193 -14.91 -3.79 11.07
CA VAL A 193 -16.06 -4.55 10.54
C VAL A 193 -16.72 -3.91 9.30
N ASP A 194 -16.56 -2.62 9.11
CA ASP A 194 -17.08 -1.85 7.99
C ASP A 194 -16.03 -1.50 6.93
N THR A 195 -14.87 -2.16 6.98
CA THR A 195 -13.83 -2.07 5.93
C THR A 195 -14.39 -2.54 4.57
N TYR A 196 -15.29 -3.51 4.60
CA TYR A 196 -15.91 -4.15 3.45
C TYR A 196 -17.43 -3.95 3.46
N ASP A 197 -18.07 -4.16 2.31
CA ASP A 197 -19.53 -4.23 2.17
C ASP A 197 -19.99 -5.69 2.20
N SER A 198 -21.27 -5.96 2.46
CA SER A 198 -21.90 -7.30 2.47
C SER A 198 -21.79 -8.05 1.14
N GLN A 199 -21.36 -7.40 0.07
CA GLN A 199 -21.19 -8.00 -1.25
C GLN A 199 -19.92 -8.86 -1.40
N PHE A 200 -19.05 -8.88 -0.39
CA PHE A 200 -17.76 -9.58 -0.43
C PHE A 200 -17.81 -11.09 -0.09
N GLU A 201 -18.99 -11.68 0.07
CA GLU A 201 -19.13 -13.12 0.35
C GLU A 201 -18.47 -14.01 -0.73
N SER A 202 -18.42 -13.55 -1.99
CA SER A 202 -17.81 -14.25 -3.12
C SER A 202 -16.34 -13.94 -3.33
N THR A 203 -15.79 -12.94 -2.66
CA THR A 203 -14.39 -12.50 -2.82
C THR A 203 -13.42 -13.59 -2.35
N ILE A 204 -12.41 -13.87 -3.16
CA ILE A 204 -11.36 -14.85 -2.82
C ILE A 204 -10.22 -14.10 -2.12
N ILE A 205 -9.86 -14.59 -0.93
CA ILE A 205 -8.72 -14.08 -0.18
C ILE A 205 -7.54 -15.03 -0.40
N TYR A 206 -6.54 -14.55 -1.12
CA TYR A 206 -5.28 -15.25 -1.29
C TYR A 206 -4.31 -14.87 -0.16
N VAL A 207 -3.76 -15.87 0.49
CA VAL A 207 -2.84 -15.71 1.62
C VAL A 207 -1.62 -16.60 1.45
N PRO A 208 -0.49 -16.31 2.10
CA PRO A 208 0.67 -17.20 2.12
C PRO A 208 0.31 -18.59 2.65
N THR A 209 1.07 -19.59 2.21
CA THR A 209 0.89 -20.99 2.66
C THR A 209 0.94 -21.09 4.19
N GLY A 210 -0.07 -21.71 4.80
CA GLY A 210 -0.21 -21.88 6.25
C GLY A 210 -0.87 -20.72 6.98
N ALA A 211 -1.24 -19.62 6.30
CA ALA A 211 -1.79 -18.42 6.93
C ALA A 211 -3.34 -18.44 7.07
N ILE A 212 -4.05 -19.35 6.40
CA ILE A 212 -5.53 -19.34 6.37
C ILE A 212 -6.15 -19.31 7.78
N SER A 213 -5.60 -20.08 8.73
CA SER A 213 -6.15 -20.14 10.10
C SER A 213 -6.06 -18.78 10.81
N ASN A 214 -4.96 -18.05 10.61
CA ASN A 214 -4.78 -16.71 11.18
C ASN A 214 -5.83 -15.73 10.62
N TYR A 215 -6.04 -15.71 9.31
CA TYR A 215 -7.03 -14.84 8.69
C TYR A 215 -8.46 -15.17 9.13
N LYS A 216 -8.83 -16.45 9.18
CA LYS A 216 -10.18 -16.87 9.60
C LYS A 216 -10.53 -16.50 11.05
N THR A 217 -9.55 -16.32 11.90
CA THR A 217 -9.77 -15.96 13.31
C THR A 217 -9.60 -14.46 13.60
N THR A 218 -9.05 -13.70 12.66
CA THR A 218 -8.83 -12.25 12.82
C THR A 218 -10.10 -11.46 12.50
N SER A 219 -10.42 -10.51 13.38
CA SER A 219 -11.57 -9.61 13.19
C SER A 219 -11.49 -8.84 11.86
N GLY A 220 -12.64 -8.69 11.19
CA GLY A 220 -12.75 -8.09 9.87
C GLY A 220 -12.43 -9.06 8.72
N TRP A 221 -11.75 -10.18 8.98
CA TRP A 221 -11.44 -11.22 8.00
C TRP A 221 -12.31 -12.48 8.17
N CYS A 222 -12.73 -12.79 9.39
CA CYS A 222 -13.52 -13.99 9.70
C CYS A 222 -14.87 -14.05 8.96
N MET A 223 -15.31 -12.96 8.34
CA MET A 223 -16.54 -12.92 7.52
C MET A 223 -16.37 -13.57 6.14
N PHE A 224 -15.15 -13.70 5.64
CA PHE A 224 -14.89 -14.34 4.35
C PHE A 224 -14.95 -15.86 4.46
N SER A 225 -15.50 -16.51 3.44
CA SER A 225 -15.55 -17.98 3.34
C SER A 225 -14.53 -18.56 2.35
N ASN A 226 -14.10 -17.77 1.37
CA ASN A 226 -13.28 -18.22 0.26
C ASN A 226 -11.80 -17.86 0.46
N TYR A 227 -11.07 -18.71 1.19
CA TYR A 227 -9.63 -18.58 1.35
C TYR A 227 -8.88 -19.54 0.45
N LYS A 228 -7.79 -19.07 -0.18
CA LYS A 228 -6.84 -19.89 -0.93
C LYS A 228 -5.41 -19.55 -0.52
N GLU A 229 -4.57 -20.56 -0.49
CA GLU A 229 -3.14 -20.36 -0.36
C GLU A 229 -2.53 -20.07 -1.72
N ASP A 230 -1.71 -19.01 -1.80
CA ASP A 230 -0.88 -18.74 -2.96
C ASP A 230 0.57 -19.12 -2.65
N PRO A 231 1.09 -20.21 -3.27
CA PRO A 231 2.46 -20.66 -3.00
C PRO A 231 3.54 -19.68 -3.52
N LYS A 232 3.15 -18.68 -4.33
CA LYS A 232 4.06 -17.61 -4.78
C LYS A 232 4.21 -16.51 -3.73
N LEU A 233 3.24 -16.39 -2.83
CA LEU A 233 3.34 -15.52 -1.66
C LEU A 233 4.20 -16.27 -0.64
N SER A 234 5.47 -15.92 -0.60
CA SER A 234 6.38 -16.46 0.41
C SER A 234 5.85 -16.04 1.79
N TYR A 235 5.61 -17.00 2.65
CA TYR A 235 5.41 -16.72 4.07
C TYR A 235 6.71 -16.11 4.58
N ILE A 236 6.79 -14.78 4.62
CA ILE A 236 7.81 -14.05 5.38
C ILE A 236 7.41 -14.22 6.85
N GLY A 237 7.64 -15.39 7.40
CA GLY A 237 7.12 -15.69 8.72
C GLY A 237 7.84 -16.80 9.48
N LYS A 238 8.85 -17.46 8.92
CA LYS A 238 9.58 -18.46 9.69
C LYS A 238 11.09 -18.51 9.52
N SER A 239 11.67 -17.99 8.45
CA SER A 239 13.12 -18.12 8.21
C SER A 239 13.88 -16.79 8.12
N ASP A 240 13.19 -15.66 7.87
CA ASP A 240 13.88 -14.40 7.58
C ASP A 240 13.76 -13.34 8.70
N LEU A 241 12.89 -13.56 9.70
CA LEU A 241 12.90 -12.77 10.92
C LEU A 241 14.10 -13.22 11.78
N LYS A 242 15.22 -12.59 11.55
CA LYS A 242 16.49 -12.83 12.26
C LYS A 242 16.48 -12.22 13.68
N SER A 243 15.38 -12.26 14.40
CA SER A 243 15.46 -11.83 15.79
C SER A 243 15.71 -13.03 16.68
N ASP A 244 16.97 -13.22 17.08
CA ASP A 244 17.34 -14.08 18.22
C ASP A 244 16.76 -13.55 19.54
N ASN A 245 16.09 -12.40 19.47
CA ASN A 245 15.54 -11.63 20.58
C ASN A 245 14.13 -12.09 21.03
N VAL A 246 13.49 -12.98 20.26
CA VAL A 246 12.19 -13.56 20.62
C VAL A 246 12.30 -15.07 20.63
N SER A 247 12.02 -15.70 21.74
CA SER A 247 12.05 -17.16 21.92
C SER A 247 10.88 -17.65 22.77
N LEU A 248 10.43 -18.87 22.49
CA LEU A 248 9.42 -19.56 23.29
C LEU A 248 10.07 -20.80 23.90
N THR A 249 10.08 -20.86 25.22
CA THR A 249 10.62 -22.01 25.98
C THR A 249 9.56 -22.51 26.92
N ASN A 250 9.09 -23.73 26.73
CA ASN A 250 7.95 -24.31 27.41
C ASN A 250 6.67 -23.46 27.18
N ASP A 251 6.16 -22.79 28.22
CA ASP A 251 4.99 -21.90 28.17
C ASP A 251 5.37 -20.42 28.39
N THR A 252 6.66 -20.09 28.31
CA THR A 252 7.18 -18.74 28.56
C THR A 252 7.74 -18.14 27.28
N LEU A 253 7.19 -16.99 26.91
CA LEU A 253 7.67 -16.14 25.82
C LEU A 253 8.72 -15.16 26.34
N TYR A 254 9.90 -15.19 25.76
CA TYR A 254 10.98 -14.23 26.04
C TYR A 254 11.13 -13.28 24.86
N CYS A 255 11.05 -11.98 25.13
CA CYS A 255 11.19 -10.94 24.10
C CYS A 255 12.15 -9.86 24.59
N ASN A 256 13.14 -9.54 23.75
CA ASN A 256 14.06 -8.43 23.97
C ASN A 256 14.22 -7.66 22.66
N LEU A 257 13.24 -6.79 22.35
CA LEU A 257 13.21 -6.08 21.08
C LEU A 257 14.16 -4.90 21.05
N THR A 258 14.88 -4.75 19.95
CA THR A 258 15.70 -3.58 19.65
C THR A 258 14.83 -2.42 19.12
N SER A 259 15.40 -1.23 18.99
CA SER A 259 14.66 -0.04 18.56
C SER A 259 14.09 -0.13 17.14
N ASP A 260 14.68 -0.94 16.27
CA ASP A 260 14.26 -1.21 14.91
C ASP A 260 13.25 -2.37 14.79
N GLU A 261 13.02 -3.09 15.90
CA GLU A 261 12.05 -4.19 15.99
C GLU A 261 10.73 -3.76 16.67
N VAL A 262 10.64 -2.51 17.10
CA VAL A 262 9.46 -1.96 17.79
C VAL A 262 8.21 -2.09 16.91
N GLY A 263 7.13 -2.63 17.47
CA GLY A 263 5.86 -2.87 16.77
C GLY A 263 5.77 -4.23 16.06
N ASN A 264 6.86 -5.02 16.05
CA ASN A 264 6.91 -6.30 15.33
C ASN A 264 6.72 -7.52 16.25
N LEU A 265 6.46 -7.32 17.56
CA LEU A 265 6.33 -8.42 18.53
C LEU A 265 5.33 -9.48 18.08
N ARG A 266 4.16 -9.04 17.58
CA ARG A 266 3.12 -9.93 17.09
C ARG A 266 3.65 -10.89 16.02
N ASP A 267 4.36 -10.38 15.05
CA ASP A 267 4.87 -11.15 13.90
C ASP A 267 5.96 -12.15 14.34
N TYR A 268 6.83 -11.72 15.25
CA TYR A 268 7.85 -12.58 15.85
C TYR A 268 7.24 -13.73 16.66
N VAL A 269 6.19 -13.45 17.43
CA VAL A 269 5.51 -14.47 18.25
C VAL A 269 4.73 -15.44 17.39
N LEU A 270 3.93 -14.95 16.43
CA LEU A 270 3.15 -15.79 15.53
C LEU A 270 4.04 -16.64 14.60
N GLY A 271 5.22 -16.15 14.25
CA GLY A 271 6.22 -16.93 13.52
C GLY A 271 6.84 -18.10 14.32
N ARG A 272 6.74 -18.10 15.65
CA ARG A 272 7.37 -19.09 16.55
C ARG A 272 6.40 -19.93 17.36
N ALA A 273 5.22 -19.41 17.67
CA ALA A 273 4.21 -20.12 18.44
C ALA A 273 3.18 -20.76 17.49
N SER A 274 3.06 -22.07 17.54
CA SER A 274 2.01 -22.80 16.81
C SER A 274 0.63 -22.66 17.46
N ASP A 275 0.59 -22.30 18.73
CA ASP A 275 -0.60 -22.05 19.52
C ASP A 275 -0.31 -20.96 20.56
N LEU A 276 -0.95 -19.81 20.41
CA LEU A 276 -0.83 -18.69 21.36
C LEU A 276 -1.41 -19.04 22.74
N GLY A 277 -2.41 -19.92 22.80
CA GLY A 277 -2.99 -20.41 24.03
C GLY A 277 -2.03 -21.21 24.90
N SER A 278 -0.90 -21.67 24.34
CA SER A 278 0.15 -22.34 25.10
C SER A 278 1.04 -21.38 25.90
N ILE A 279 0.99 -20.07 25.61
CA ILE A 279 1.80 -19.05 26.29
C ILE A 279 1.09 -18.66 27.60
N LYS A 280 1.72 -18.96 28.73
CA LYS A 280 1.22 -18.60 30.06
C LYS A 280 1.99 -17.45 30.70
N HIS A 281 3.22 -17.26 30.27
CA HIS A 281 4.12 -16.25 30.82
C HIS A 281 4.80 -15.48 29.69
N ALA A 282 5.06 -14.19 29.92
CA ALA A 282 5.86 -13.38 29.02
C ALA A 282 6.92 -12.60 29.81
N VAL A 283 8.15 -12.68 29.35
CA VAL A 283 9.27 -11.88 29.88
C VAL A 283 9.66 -10.91 28.79
N LEU A 284 9.41 -9.63 29.04
CA LEU A 284 9.55 -8.55 28.08
C LEU A 284 10.69 -7.63 28.49
N SER A 285 11.56 -7.28 27.54
CA SER A 285 12.63 -6.31 27.71
C SER A 285 12.87 -5.58 26.38
N GLY A 286 13.66 -4.48 26.42
CA GLY A 286 13.93 -3.68 25.25
C GLY A 286 12.84 -2.66 24.96
N TYR A 287 12.61 -2.39 23.66
CA TYR A 287 11.69 -1.36 23.20
C TYR A 287 10.35 -1.98 22.78
N LEU A 288 9.25 -1.43 23.31
CA LEU A 288 7.89 -1.88 23.01
C LEU A 288 7.04 -0.67 22.63
N SER A 289 6.17 -0.85 21.64
CA SER A 289 5.19 0.15 21.19
C SER A 289 3.79 -0.16 21.73
N ASP A 290 2.86 0.77 21.53
CA ASP A 290 1.44 0.56 21.83
C ASP A 290 0.85 -0.62 21.03
N ALA A 291 1.36 -0.89 19.83
CA ALA A 291 0.96 -2.04 19.01
C ALA A 291 1.39 -3.37 19.66
N ASP A 292 2.61 -3.43 20.18
CA ASP A 292 3.13 -4.60 20.89
C ASP A 292 2.33 -4.86 22.18
N PHE A 293 2.01 -3.81 22.95
CA PHE A 293 1.15 -3.91 24.13
C PHE A 293 -0.27 -4.34 23.79
N SER A 294 -0.84 -3.82 22.71
CA SER A 294 -2.17 -4.21 22.25
C SER A 294 -2.24 -5.69 21.88
N PHE A 295 -1.20 -6.22 21.24
CA PHE A 295 -1.09 -7.65 20.97
C PHE A 295 -1.03 -8.52 22.24
N LEU A 296 -0.27 -8.09 23.24
CA LEU A 296 -0.13 -8.83 24.51
C LEU A 296 -1.40 -8.82 25.35
N ALA A 297 -2.29 -7.84 25.15
CA ALA A 297 -3.54 -7.69 25.87
C ALA A 297 -4.73 -8.43 25.20
N ALA A 298 -4.56 -8.92 24.00
CA ALA A 298 -5.60 -9.61 23.21
C ALA A 298 -5.59 -11.11 23.45
#